data_b2537f26833553dfb1660800a41c0894
#
_entry.id   b2537f26833553dfb1660800a41c0894
#
_cell.length_a   1.000
_cell.length_b   1.000
_cell.length_c   1.000
_cell.angle_alpha   90.00
_cell.angle_beta   90.00
_cell.angle_gamma   90.00
#
_symmetry.space_group_name_H-M   'P 1'
#
loop_
_entity.id
_entity.type
_entity.pdbx_description
1 polymer ?
#
loop_
_entity_poly.entity_id
_entity_poly.type
_entity_poly.pdbx_seq_one_letter_code
_entity_poly.pdbx_strand_id
1 'polypeptide(L)'
;MSRLPSYCVHKGRNLAYVTIRGREHYLGRAHSPESHAAYREALAAFLAGEPAPPARPRRAPTAFTVGELAERWYLAEVAKRGPRHQAAYEAAYAAQELNKQHATATVTEFGPRAFKAIRDRMVRDGRSRQWVNRMMNAIRRCFRWGVAEELVTGDRIQALAAVDGLRYGAAPESPPRQAADPKAVEAVIRWLEGNDQAGAAAVVRFLRATGCRPGEACEARWGEFLLGGDTPHYRPPRHKTARHGIERLIPLNADALAAIGGGMRVGAAGEYVFVHTRGKPFTPNALLLAVRRAIAATGCADWSPYGLRHLAATTALAKTGSEAAAAALLGHTPRSTIIQRYSRDRLALATQAAKAIEEVA
;
A
#
# COMPACT_ATOMS: atom_id res chain seq x y z
N MET A 1 26.72 -49.53 38.86
CA MET A 1 27.31 -48.70 37.78
C MET A 1 26.32 -47.61 37.42
N SER A 2 26.71 -46.36 37.57
CA SER A 2 25.85 -45.23 37.22
C SER A 2 25.68 -45.17 35.68
N ARG A 3 24.44 -45.09 35.18
CA ARG A 3 24.14 -45.07 33.75
C ARG A 3 24.75 -43.80 33.15
N LEU A 4 25.46 -43.94 32.02
CA LEU A 4 26.05 -42.79 31.33
C LEU A 4 24.94 -41.78 30.92
N PRO A 5 25.16 -40.48 31.17
CA PRO A 5 24.23 -39.44 30.75
C PRO A 5 24.06 -39.43 29.23
N SER A 6 22.81 -39.39 28.74
CA SER A 6 22.51 -39.39 27.30
C SER A 6 22.04 -38.01 26.84
N TYR A 7 22.34 -37.68 25.57
CA TYR A 7 21.83 -36.49 24.90
C TYR A 7 20.33 -36.66 24.63
N CYS A 8 19.53 -35.78 25.21
CA CYS A 8 18.08 -35.83 25.11
C CYS A 8 17.55 -34.55 24.40
N VAL A 9 16.41 -34.68 23.72
CA VAL A 9 15.75 -33.58 23.05
C VAL A 9 14.33 -33.40 23.54
N HIS A 10 14.00 -32.19 23.95
CA HIS A 10 12.65 -31.80 24.32
C HIS A 10 11.83 -31.55 23.07
N LYS A 11 11.00 -32.53 22.64
CA LYS A 11 10.26 -32.51 21.34
C LYS A 11 9.41 -31.24 21.11
N GLY A 12 8.79 -30.69 22.15
CA GLY A 12 7.93 -29.48 22.03
C GLY A 12 8.68 -28.15 22.04
N ARG A 13 10.00 -28.13 22.37
CA ARG A 13 10.78 -26.89 22.56
C ARG A 13 12.04 -26.83 21.70
N ASN A 14 12.34 -27.87 20.93
CA ASN A 14 13.56 -28.01 20.14
C ASN A 14 14.86 -27.67 20.91
N LEU A 15 14.91 -28.09 22.19
CA LEU A 15 16.05 -27.89 23.11
C LEU A 15 16.69 -29.21 23.44
N ALA A 16 18.04 -29.25 23.46
CA ALA A 16 18.81 -30.35 23.92
C ALA A 16 19.06 -30.26 25.45
N TYR A 17 19.07 -31.39 26.13
CA TYR A 17 19.41 -31.49 27.53
C TYR A 17 20.09 -32.81 27.84
N VAL A 18 20.79 -32.85 28.99
CA VAL A 18 21.35 -34.04 29.57
C VAL A 18 20.94 -34.13 31.05
N THR A 19 20.62 -35.33 31.55
CA THR A 19 20.28 -35.53 32.94
C THR A 19 21.50 -36.10 33.69
N ILE A 20 22.03 -35.33 34.65
CA ILE A 20 23.16 -35.72 35.50
C ILE A 20 22.70 -35.69 36.95
N ARG A 21 22.87 -36.82 37.69
CA ARG A 21 22.46 -36.96 39.10
C ARG A 21 21.02 -36.52 39.39
N GLY A 22 20.08 -36.82 38.43
CA GLY A 22 18.66 -36.49 38.56
C GLY A 22 18.29 -35.04 38.22
N ARG A 23 19.24 -34.20 37.79
CA ARG A 23 18.98 -32.83 37.35
C ARG A 23 19.19 -32.67 35.83
N GLU A 24 18.27 -31.96 35.19
CA GLU A 24 18.38 -31.63 33.78
C GLU A 24 19.30 -30.42 33.55
N HIS A 25 20.30 -30.59 32.68
CA HIS A 25 21.21 -29.53 32.24
C HIS A 25 20.91 -29.23 30.76
N TYR A 26 20.42 -28.04 30.49
CA TYR A 26 20.10 -27.60 29.11
C TYR A 26 21.36 -27.25 28.33
N LEU A 27 21.46 -27.79 27.11
CA LEU A 27 22.64 -27.70 26.24
C LEU A 27 22.48 -26.68 25.10
N GLY A 28 21.28 -26.10 24.95
CA GLY A 28 20.95 -25.18 23.86
C GLY A 28 20.01 -25.78 22.82
N ARG A 29 20.01 -25.24 21.60
CA ARG A 29 19.16 -25.73 20.52
C ARG A 29 19.53 -27.15 20.13
N ALA A 30 18.52 -28.01 19.99
CA ALA A 30 18.72 -29.41 19.63
C ALA A 30 19.49 -29.54 18.31
N HIS A 31 20.42 -30.49 18.28
CA HIS A 31 21.27 -30.82 17.15
C HIS A 31 22.16 -29.67 16.61
N SER A 32 22.35 -28.59 17.40
CA SER A 32 23.33 -27.55 17.03
C SER A 32 24.75 -27.97 17.40
N PRO A 33 25.80 -27.48 16.66
CA PRO A 33 27.21 -27.75 17.03
C PRO A 33 27.53 -27.37 18.48
N GLU A 34 26.95 -26.27 18.96
CA GLU A 34 27.13 -25.76 20.33
C GLU A 34 26.49 -26.71 21.36
N SER A 35 25.32 -27.30 21.06
CA SER A 35 24.68 -28.27 21.97
C SER A 35 25.45 -29.59 22.09
N HIS A 36 26.05 -30.04 20.99
CA HIS A 36 26.92 -31.20 20.98
C HIS A 36 28.25 -30.95 21.69
N ALA A 37 28.81 -29.72 21.57
CA ALA A 37 30.00 -29.33 22.34
C ALA A 37 29.71 -29.29 23.84
N ALA A 38 28.62 -28.66 24.25
CA ALA A 38 28.18 -28.61 25.66
C ALA A 38 27.89 -30.00 26.23
N TYR A 39 27.34 -30.92 25.41
CA TYR A 39 27.11 -32.30 25.82
C TYR A 39 28.44 -33.02 26.10
N ARG A 40 29.45 -32.88 25.23
CA ARG A 40 30.77 -33.46 25.40
C ARG A 40 31.46 -32.96 26.68
N GLU A 41 31.36 -31.67 26.96
CA GLU A 41 31.88 -31.02 28.15
C GLU A 41 31.20 -31.57 29.40
N ALA A 42 29.87 -31.64 29.42
CA ALA A 42 29.10 -32.21 30.54
C ALA A 42 29.39 -33.70 30.78
N LEU A 43 29.59 -34.46 29.70
CA LEU A 43 29.95 -35.87 29.78
C LEU A 43 31.39 -36.06 30.32
N ALA A 44 32.34 -35.25 29.89
CA ALA A 44 33.73 -35.26 30.37
C ALA A 44 33.79 -34.95 31.88
N ALA A 45 33.09 -33.91 32.34
CA ALA A 45 33.00 -33.56 33.76
C ALA A 45 32.37 -34.70 34.60
N PHE A 46 31.31 -35.34 34.07
CA PHE A 46 30.69 -36.49 34.72
C PHE A 46 31.66 -37.69 34.88
N LEU A 47 32.43 -37.99 33.83
CA LEU A 47 33.42 -39.06 33.82
C LEU A 47 34.61 -38.76 34.75
N ALA A 48 34.98 -37.48 34.88
CA ALA A 48 36.02 -37.02 35.80
C ALA A 48 35.56 -36.98 37.26
N GLY A 49 34.28 -37.26 37.56
CA GLY A 49 33.72 -37.18 38.93
C GLY A 49 33.52 -35.75 39.41
N GLU A 50 33.73 -34.76 38.53
CA GLU A 50 33.58 -33.34 38.83
C GLU A 50 32.10 -32.94 38.95
N PRO A 51 31.75 -31.86 39.67
CA PRO A 51 30.42 -31.31 39.63
C PRO A 51 30.09 -30.92 38.19
N ALA A 52 28.86 -31.25 37.75
CA ALA A 52 28.42 -30.84 36.42
C ALA A 52 28.68 -29.34 36.23
N PRO A 53 29.18 -28.90 35.07
CA PRO A 53 29.36 -27.47 34.78
C PRO A 53 28.07 -26.72 35.11
N PRO A 54 28.16 -25.52 35.72
CA PRO A 54 26.97 -24.77 36.08
C PRO A 54 26.05 -24.69 34.89
N ALA A 55 24.77 -25.06 35.06
CA ALA A 55 23.79 -24.98 34.01
C ALA A 55 23.91 -23.58 33.39
N ARG A 56 24.26 -23.52 32.12
CA ARG A 56 24.26 -22.20 31.43
C ARG A 56 22.94 -21.54 31.79
N PRO A 57 22.95 -20.29 32.30
CA PRO A 57 21.74 -19.66 32.76
C PRO A 57 20.72 -19.84 31.64
N ARG A 58 19.56 -20.39 31.97
CA ARG A 58 18.43 -20.57 31.05
C ARG A 58 18.25 -19.22 30.46
N ARG A 59 18.71 -19.03 29.20
CA ARG A 59 18.48 -17.78 28.49
C ARG A 59 16.97 -17.60 28.57
N ALA A 60 16.53 -16.63 29.38
CA ALA A 60 15.12 -16.34 29.52
C ALA A 60 14.55 -16.34 28.11
N PRO A 61 13.39 -16.97 27.82
CA PRO A 61 12.86 -17.03 26.49
C PRO A 61 13.03 -15.64 25.93
N THR A 62 13.85 -15.50 24.89
CA THR A 62 14.29 -14.18 24.39
C THR A 62 13.01 -13.41 24.17
N ALA A 63 12.79 -12.42 25.04
CA ALA A 63 11.53 -11.69 25.05
C ALA A 63 11.31 -11.19 23.63
N PHE A 64 10.14 -11.49 23.06
CA PHE A 64 9.82 -11.21 21.68
C PHE A 64 10.11 -9.75 21.36
N THR A 65 10.94 -9.51 20.34
CA THR A 65 11.49 -8.19 20.06
C THR A 65 10.62 -7.42 19.05
N VAL A 66 10.78 -6.11 19.04
CA VAL A 66 10.16 -5.22 18.04
C VAL A 66 10.66 -5.55 16.64
N GLY A 67 11.93 -5.93 16.49
CA GLY A 67 12.49 -6.35 15.21
C GLY A 67 11.82 -7.61 14.67
N GLU A 68 11.65 -8.63 15.50
CA GLU A 68 10.95 -9.86 15.14
C GLU A 68 9.47 -9.62 14.80
N LEU A 69 8.80 -8.72 15.54
CA LEU A 69 7.43 -8.31 15.25
C LEU A 69 7.34 -7.65 13.86
N ALA A 70 8.22 -6.71 13.58
CA ALA A 70 8.24 -5.95 12.34
C ALA A 70 8.52 -6.84 11.12
N GLU A 71 9.46 -7.78 11.24
CA GLU A 71 9.79 -8.75 10.20
C GLU A 71 8.62 -9.67 9.90
N ARG A 72 8.02 -10.28 10.92
CA ARG A 72 6.88 -11.20 10.75
C ARG A 72 5.68 -10.48 10.13
N TRP A 73 5.39 -9.26 10.57
CA TRP A 73 4.32 -8.47 9.98
C TRP A 73 4.59 -8.13 8.51
N TYR A 74 5.81 -7.72 8.16
CA TYR A 74 6.19 -7.48 6.76
C TYR A 74 5.98 -8.72 5.90
N LEU A 75 6.44 -9.90 6.35
CA LEU A 75 6.25 -11.16 5.64
C LEU A 75 4.77 -11.52 5.49
N ALA A 76 3.95 -11.30 6.51
CA ALA A 76 2.51 -11.51 6.46
C ALA A 76 1.82 -10.59 5.43
N GLU A 77 2.21 -9.29 5.36
CA GLU A 77 1.67 -8.37 4.35
C GLU A 77 2.10 -8.75 2.93
N VAL A 78 3.34 -9.21 2.74
CA VAL A 78 3.83 -9.72 1.46
C VAL A 78 3.07 -10.99 1.05
N ALA A 79 2.89 -11.95 1.94
CA ALA A 79 2.14 -13.18 1.68
C ALA A 79 0.68 -12.90 1.30
N LYS A 80 0.03 -11.95 1.98
CA LYS A 80 -1.37 -11.59 1.77
C LYS A 80 -1.62 -10.83 0.47
N ARG A 81 -0.70 -9.97 0.03
CA ARG A 81 -0.95 -8.97 -1.02
C ARG A 81 0.07 -8.95 -2.15
N GLY A 82 1.16 -9.66 -1.98
CA GLY A 82 2.32 -9.64 -2.87
C GLY A 82 3.31 -8.51 -2.55
N PRO A 83 4.60 -8.69 -2.92
CA PRO A 83 5.70 -7.80 -2.55
C PRO A 83 5.62 -6.41 -3.19
N ARG A 84 4.89 -6.26 -4.29
CA ARG A 84 4.72 -4.98 -5.02
C ARG A 84 3.49 -4.18 -4.58
N HIS A 85 2.73 -4.67 -3.61
CA HIS A 85 1.56 -3.97 -3.11
C HIS A 85 1.97 -2.81 -2.18
N GLN A 86 1.24 -1.69 -2.23
CA GLN A 86 1.49 -0.50 -1.42
C GLN A 86 1.62 -0.80 0.09
N ALA A 87 0.78 -1.69 0.62
CA ALA A 87 0.84 -2.07 2.03
C ALA A 87 2.13 -2.81 2.40
N ALA A 88 2.70 -3.62 1.49
CA ALA A 88 3.98 -4.27 1.71
C ALA A 88 5.13 -3.25 1.72
N TYR A 89 5.10 -2.25 0.83
CA TYR A 89 6.06 -1.13 0.89
C TYR A 89 5.94 -0.34 2.20
N GLU A 90 4.72 -0.02 2.65
CA GLU A 90 4.50 0.67 3.92
C GLU A 90 4.99 -0.17 5.11
N ALA A 91 4.78 -1.48 5.07
CA ALA A 91 5.27 -2.40 6.10
C ALA A 91 6.81 -2.46 6.12
N ALA A 92 7.45 -2.52 4.95
CA ALA A 92 8.90 -2.50 4.83
C ALA A 92 9.50 -1.21 5.42
N TYR A 93 8.95 -0.05 5.07
CA TYR A 93 9.41 1.24 5.62
C TYR A 93 9.17 1.33 7.13
N ALA A 94 8.01 0.91 7.63
CA ALA A 94 7.71 0.91 9.05
C ALA A 94 8.66 -0.02 9.82
N ALA A 95 8.96 -1.21 9.27
CA ALA A 95 9.94 -2.14 9.83
C ALA A 95 11.34 -1.53 9.86
N GLN A 96 11.77 -0.85 8.81
CA GLN A 96 13.06 -0.13 8.80
C GLN A 96 13.11 0.94 9.88
N GLU A 97 12.06 1.74 10.06
CA GLU A 97 12.02 2.79 11.08
C GLU A 97 12.04 2.23 12.50
N LEU A 98 11.35 1.11 12.74
CA LEU A 98 11.40 0.39 14.01
C LEU A 98 12.81 -0.16 14.28
N ASN A 99 13.42 -0.78 13.27
CA ASN A 99 14.72 -1.45 13.41
C ASN A 99 15.89 -0.50 13.60
N LYS A 100 15.81 0.75 13.14
CA LYS A 100 16.90 1.74 13.32
C LYS A 100 17.33 1.94 14.78
N GLN A 101 16.41 1.83 15.73
CA GLN A 101 16.71 2.10 17.16
C GLN A 101 16.11 1.10 18.13
N HIS A 102 15.17 0.25 17.70
CA HIS A 102 14.39 -0.60 18.59
C HIS A 102 14.37 -2.08 18.19
N ALA A 103 15.25 -2.51 17.27
CA ALA A 103 15.27 -3.88 16.78
C ALA A 103 15.36 -4.93 17.93
N THR A 104 16.18 -4.65 18.93
CA THR A 104 16.44 -5.54 20.07
C THR A 104 15.58 -5.24 21.30
N ALA A 105 14.84 -4.13 21.31
CA ALA A 105 13.91 -3.81 22.38
C ALA A 105 12.76 -4.82 22.39
N THR A 106 12.29 -5.19 23.58
CA THR A 106 11.14 -6.07 23.69
C THR A 106 9.86 -5.33 23.33
N VAL A 107 8.86 -6.04 22.81
CA VAL A 107 7.56 -5.44 22.50
C VAL A 107 6.87 -4.86 23.75
N THR A 108 7.21 -5.36 24.92
CA THR A 108 6.70 -4.87 26.22
C THR A 108 7.36 -3.58 26.66
N GLU A 109 8.60 -3.31 26.26
CA GLU A 109 9.34 -2.08 26.57
C GLU A 109 9.02 -0.96 25.56
N PHE A 110 8.57 -1.34 24.35
CA PHE A 110 8.25 -0.36 23.32
C PHE A 110 6.94 0.37 23.65
N GLY A 111 7.05 1.64 24.02
CA GLY A 111 5.92 2.45 24.45
C GLY A 111 5.83 3.82 23.76
N PRO A 112 4.94 4.70 24.24
CA PRO A 112 4.68 6.02 23.65
C PRO A 112 5.93 6.89 23.49
N ARG A 113 6.89 6.81 24.41
CA ARG A 113 8.15 7.59 24.33
C ARG A 113 9.00 7.16 23.14
N ALA A 114 9.22 5.85 22.97
CA ALA A 114 9.95 5.29 21.83
C ALA A 114 9.25 5.61 20.52
N PHE A 115 7.93 5.48 20.50
CA PHE A 115 7.10 5.77 19.34
C PHE A 115 7.16 7.26 18.94
N LYS A 116 7.12 8.19 19.91
CA LYS A 116 7.35 9.64 19.66
C LYS A 116 8.76 9.90 19.14
N ALA A 117 9.78 9.25 19.70
CA ALA A 117 11.16 9.43 19.25
C ALA A 117 11.35 9.06 17.76
N ILE A 118 10.70 8.00 17.29
CA ILE A 118 10.67 7.63 15.86
C ILE A 118 10.01 8.75 15.03
N ARG A 119 8.85 9.24 15.47
CA ARG A 119 8.15 10.35 14.81
C ARG A 119 9.03 11.58 14.67
N ASP A 120 9.63 12.00 15.77
CA ASP A 120 10.42 13.24 15.86
C ASP A 120 11.73 13.13 15.05
N ARG A 121 12.29 11.90 14.96
CA ARG A 121 13.40 11.63 14.04
C ARG A 121 13.00 11.80 12.59
N MET A 122 11.87 11.21 12.16
CA MET A 122 11.38 11.35 10.79
C MET A 122 11.14 12.83 10.42
N VAL A 123 10.70 13.66 11.38
CA VAL A 123 10.56 15.11 11.19
C VAL A 123 11.92 15.76 10.99
N ARG A 124 12.91 15.45 11.84
CA ARG A 124 14.29 15.95 11.68
C ARG A 124 14.93 15.52 10.37
N ASP A 125 14.59 14.35 9.86
CA ASP A 125 15.02 13.83 8.55
C ASP A 125 14.30 14.54 7.37
N GLY A 126 13.52 15.59 7.63
CA GLY A 126 12.83 16.41 6.61
C GLY A 126 11.62 15.73 5.97
N ARG A 127 11.09 14.65 6.56
CA ARG A 127 9.92 13.97 6.01
C ARG A 127 8.66 14.81 6.17
N SER A 128 7.80 14.79 5.13
CA SER A 128 6.55 15.54 5.18
C SER A 128 5.59 14.99 6.25
N ARG A 129 4.77 15.90 6.82
CA ARG A 129 3.77 15.56 7.84
C ARG A 129 2.89 14.38 7.44
N GLN A 130 2.40 14.38 6.19
CA GLN A 130 1.54 13.32 5.68
C GLN A 130 2.28 11.99 5.63
N TRP A 131 3.56 12.00 5.25
CA TRP A 131 4.38 10.79 5.22
C TRP A 131 4.64 10.27 6.64
N VAL A 132 5.03 11.16 7.58
CA VAL A 132 5.25 10.80 8.98
C VAL A 132 3.99 10.18 9.59
N ASN A 133 2.83 10.83 9.46
CA ASN A 133 1.57 10.31 9.97
C ASN A 133 1.19 8.96 9.35
N ARG A 134 1.50 8.75 8.08
CA ARG A 134 1.30 7.46 7.41
C ARG A 134 2.18 6.36 8.01
N MET A 135 3.45 6.65 8.27
CA MET A 135 4.39 5.69 8.88
C MET A 135 4.01 5.39 10.32
N MET A 136 3.63 6.40 11.11
CA MET A 136 3.12 6.20 12.46
C MET A 136 1.89 5.27 12.47
N ASN A 137 0.97 5.46 11.52
CA ASN A 137 -0.18 4.56 11.37
C ASN A 137 0.23 3.15 10.89
N ALA A 138 1.27 3.03 10.07
CA ALA A 138 1.80 1.73 9.67
C ALA A 138 2.40 0.98 10.86
N ILE A 139 3.16 1.64 11.73
CA ILE A 139 3.67 1.06 12.98
C ILE A 139 2.51 0.62 13.90
N ARG A 140 1.46 1.43 14.05
CA ARG A 140 0.27 1.00 14.82
C ARG A 140 -0.40 -0.24 14.21
N ARG A 141 -0.45 -0.37 12.88
CA ARG A 141 -0.95 -1.58 12.22
C ARG A 141 -0.09 -2.80 12.50
N CYS A 142 1.24 -2.63 12.56
CA CYS A 142 2.17 -3.69 12.95
C CYS A 142 1.84 -4.24 14.35
N PHE A 143 1.71 -3.36 15.34
CA PHE A 143 1.37 -3.76 16.70
C PHE A 143 -0.04 -4.33 16.81
N ARG A 144 -1.01 -3.80 16.06
CA ARG A 144 -2.38 -4.36 16.01
C ARG A 144 -2.40 -5.77 15.42
N TRP A 145 -1.62 -5.99 14.38
CA TRP A 145 -1.42 -7.33 13.83
C TRP A 145 -0.78 -8.25 14.88
N GLY A 146 0.24 -7.78 15.59
CA GLY A 146 0.87 -8.53 16.65
C GLY A 146 -0.08 -8.94 17.78
N VAL A 147 -1.09 -8.10 18.10
CA VAL A 147 -2.14 -8.48 19.07
C VAL A 147 -3.06 -9.55 18.47
N ALA A 148 -3.43 -9.45 17.20
CA ALA A 148 -4.24 -10.46 16.54
C ALA A 148 -3.55 -11.83 16.43
N GLU A 149 -2.21 -11.84 16.41
CA GLU A 149 -1.38 -13.05 16.42
C GLU A 149 -0.93 -13.45 17.84
N GLU A 150 -1.49 -12.83 18.88
CA GLU A 150 -1.16 -13.09 20.30
C GLU A 150 0.33 -12.88 20.67
N LEU A 151 1.07 -12.11 19.85
CA LEU A 151 2.48 -11.78 20.04
C LEU A 151 2.69 -10.54 20.92
N VAL A 152 1.66 -9.69 21.01
CA VAL A 152 1.66 -8.40 21.71
C VAL A 152 0.40 -8.28 22.54
N THR A 153 0.49 -7.72 23.74
CA THR A 153 -0.67 -7.47 24.60
C THR A 153 -1.48 -6.25 24.16
N GLY A 154 -2.80 -6.26 24.38
CA GLY A 154 -3.72 -5.22 23.90
C GLY A 154 -3.45 -3.82 24.47
N ASP A 155 -2.89 -3.72 25.69
CA ASP A 155 -2.50 -2.46 26.33
C ASP A 155 -1.46 -1.68 25.52
N ARG A 156 -0.61 -2.37 24.76
CA ARG A 156 0.37 -1.71 23.88
C ARG A 156 -0.29 -0.89 22.78
N ILE A 157 -1.33 -1.42 22.15
CA ILE A 157 -2.08 -0.65 21.14
C ILE A 157 -2.71 0.59 21.75
N GLN A 158 -3.32 0.46 22.93
CA GLN A 158 -3.94 1.60 23.61
C GLN A 158 -2.89 2.67 23.94
N ALA A 159 -1.73 2.26 24.46
CA ALA A 159 -0.63 3.17 24.75
C ALA A 159 -0.12 3.89 23.48
N LEU A 160 0.04 3.18 22.35
CA LEU A 160 0.47 3.80 21.10
C LEU A 160 -0.63 4.68 20.46
N ALA A 161 -1.90 4.40 20.71
CA ALA A 161 -3.03 5.20 20.24
C ALA A 161 -3.09 6.58 20.93
N ALA A 162 -2.58 6.68 22.17
CA ALA A 162 -2.48 7.95 22.90
C ALA A 162 -1.49 8.95 22.30
N VAL A 163 -0.68 8.55 21.33
CA VAL A 163 0.23 9.45 20.62
C VAL A 163 -0.49 10.04 19.41
N ASP A 164 -0.80 11.32 19.46
CA ASP A 164 -1.44 12.02 18.35
C ASP A 164 -0.55 12.09 17.11
N GLY A 165 -1.21 12.16 15.95
CA GLY A 165 -0.55 12.52 14.70
C GLY A 165 -0.06 13.97 14.70
N LEU A 166 0.89 14.27 13.83
CA LEU A 166 1.35 15.65 13.63
C LEU A 166 0.22 16.50 13.06
N ARG A 167 -0.02 17.68 13.68
CA ARG A 167 -0.93 18.68 13.17
C ARG A 167 -0.31 19.47 12.01
N TYR A 168 -1.14 20.19 11.28
CA TYR A 168 -0.69 21.08 10.21
C TYR A 168 0.41 22.04 10.73
N GLY A 169 1.47 22.23 9.95
CA GLY A 169 2.61 23.06 10.31
C GLY A 169 3.65 22.40 11.23
N ALA A 170 3.39 21.23 11.81
CA ALA A 170 4.34 20.56 12.71
C ALA A 170 5.50 19.83 11.99
N ALA A 171 5.48 19.76 10.67
CA ALA A 171 6.53 19.23 9.80
C ALA A 171 6.29 19.76 8.37
N PRO A 172 7.26 19.63 7.45
CA PRO A 172 7.05 20.04 6.06
C PRO A 172 5.78 19.47 5.47
N GLU A 173 4.99 20.29 4.80
CA GLU A 173 3.80 19.84 4.09
C GLU A 173 4.17 19.31 2.71
N SER A 174 3.50 18.26 2.26
CA SER A 174 3.58 17.88 0.85
C SER A 174 2.92 18.96 0.00
N PRO A 175 3.51 19.34 -1.13
CA PRO A 175 2.89 20.33 -2.00
C PRO A 175 1.48 19.88 -2.38
N PRO A 176 0.50 20.81 -2.44
CA PRO A 176 -0.84 20.48 -2.86
C PRO A 176 -0.81 19.91 -4.28
N ARG A 177 -1.63 18.90 -4.53
CA ARG A 177 -1.79 18.38 -5.89
C ARG A 177 -2.47 19.42 -6.73
N GLN A 178 -1.81 19.82 -7.80
CA GLN A 178 -2.34 20.78 -8.76
C GLN A 178 -3.08 20.07 -9.90
N ALA A 179 -4.03 20.78 -10.52
CA ALA A 179 -4.59 20.38 -11.80
C ALA A 179 -3.48 20.41 -12.86
N ALA A 180 -3.54 19.49 -13.81
CA ALA A 180 -2.63 19.51 -14.95
C ALA A 180 -2.92 20.75 -15.82
N ASP A 181 -1.88 21.41 -16.32
CA ASP A 181 -2.04 22.49 -17.29
C ASP A 181 -2.53 21.90 -18.63
N PRO A 182 -3.65 22.39 -19.19
CA PRO A 182 -4.18 21.88 -20.46
C PRO A 182 -3.17 21.91 -21.61
N LYS A 183 -2.34 22.96 -21.71
CA LYS A 183 -1.31 23.09 -22.76
C LYS A 183 -0.20 22.06 -22.57
N ALA A 184 0.23 21.81 -21.33
CA ALA A 184 1.21 20.78 -21.02
C ALA A 184 0.67 19.37 -21.31
N VAL A 185 -0.62 19.12 -21.03
CA VAL A 185 -1.28 17.84 -21.35
C VAL A 185 -1.29 17.61 -22.85
N GLU A 186 -1.62 18.62 -23.64
CA GLU A 186 -1.68 18.51 -25.09
C GLU A 186 -0.28 18.30 -25.72
N ALA A 187 0.74 18.97 -25.19
CA ALA A 187 2.14 18.73 -25.61
C ALA A 187 2.56 17.29 -25.37
N VAL A 188 2.22 16.71 -24.19
CA VAL A 188 2.49 15.31 -23.85
C VAL A 188 1.74 14.37 -24.78
N ILE A 189 0.47 14.61 -25.06
CA ILE A 189 -0.34 13.76 -25.96
C ILE A 189 0.31 13.71 -27.34
N ARG A 190 0.62 14.87 -27.96
CA ARG A 190 1.28 14.94 -29.27
C ARG A 190 2.64 14.21 -29.27
N TRP A 191 3.41 14.37 -28.23
CA TRP A 191 4.69 13.67 -28.14
C TRP A 191 4.50 12.15 -28.08
N LEU A 192 3.55 11.65 -27.25
CA LEU A 192 3.25 10.22 -27.14
C LEU A 192 2.80 9.63 -28.48
N GLU A 193 1.96 10.33 -29.24
CA GLU A 193 1.50 9.92 -30.57
C GLU A 193 2.64 9.83 -31.59
N GLY A 194 3.54 10.82 -31.57
CA GLY A 194 4.70 10.87 -32.49
C GLY A 194 5.82 9.89 -32.11
N ASN A 195 5.76 9.20 -30.96
CA ASN A 195 6.80 8.30 -30.46
C ASN A 195 6.29 6.87 -30.19
N ASP A 196 5.39 6.38 -31.02
CA ASP A 196 4.87 4.98 -30.94
C ASP A 196 4.18 4.63 -29.61
N GLN A 197 3.65 5.63 -28.90
CA GLN A 197 2.95 5.45 -27.63
C GLN A 197 1.47 5.86 -27.72
N ALA A 198 0.85 5.64 -28.87
CA ALA A 198 -0.56 5.99 -29.11
C ALA A 198 -1.52 5.41 -28.03
N GLY A 199 -1.25 4.19 -27.52
CA GLY A 199 -2.01 3.64 -26.42
C GLY A 199 -1.91 4.46 -25.12
N ALA A 200 -0.74 5.02 -24.79
CA ALA A 200 -0.59 5.91 -23.64
C ALA A 200 -1.28 7.25 -23.87
N ALA A 201 -1.21 7.80 -25.09
CA ALA A 201 -1.94 9.00 -25.48
C ALA A 201 -3.45 8.81 -25.33
N ALA A 202 -3.99 7.67 -25.77
CA ALA A 202 -5.40 7.32 -25.61
C ALA A 202 -5.84 7.27 -24.14
N VAL A 203 -5.02 6.65 -23.25
CA VAL A 203 -5.30 6.67 -21.80
C VAL A 203 -5.31 8.09 -21.25
N VAL A 204 -4.35 8.95 -21.65
CA VAL A 204 -4.28 10.35 -21.19
C VAL A 204 -5.51 11.15 -21.67
N ARG A 205 -5.92 10.99 -22.92
CA ARG A 205 -7.16 11.61 -23.46
C ARG A 205 -8.39 11.14 -22.68
N PHE A 206 -8.51 9.85 -22.46
CA PHE A 206 -9.63 9.27 -21.71
C PHE A 206 -9.68 9.78 -20.26
N LEU A 207 -8.54 9.86 -19.58
CA LEU A 207 -8.45 10.42 -18.22
C LEU A 207 -8.82 11.89 -18.18
N ARG A 208 -8.41 12.68 -19.18
CA ARG A 208 -8.77 14.10 -19.32
C ARG A 208 -10.28 14.26 -19.49
N ALA A 209 -10.88 13.48 -20.38
CA ALA A 209 -12.29 13.57 -20.73
C ALA A 209 -13.23 13.08 -19.62
N THR A 210 -12.82 12.08 -18.81
CA THR A 210 -13.69 11.44 -17.84
C THR A 210 -13.39 11.79 -16.38
N GLY A 211 -12.18 12.26 -16.10
CA GLY A 211 -11.70 12.45 -14.73
C GLY A 211 -11.65 11.16 -13.90
N CYS A 212 -11.71 9.96 -14.51
CA CYS A 212 -11.64 8.71 -13.78
C CYS A 212 -10.25 8.48 -13.15
N ARG A 213 -10.11 7.49 -12.28
CA ARG A 213 -8.79 7.21 -11.68
C ARG A 213 -7.89 6.51 -12.70
N PRO A 214 -6.56 6.78 -12.69
CA PRO A 214 -5.63 6.10 -13.60
C PRO A 214 -5.72 4.57 -13.56
N GLY A 215 -5.96 3.97 -12.39
CA GLY A 215 -6.17 2.53 -12.27
C GLY A 215 -7.46 2.05 -12.95
N GLU A 216 -8.55 2.82 -12.86
CA GLU A 216 -9.82 2.51 -13.53
C GLU A 216 -9.61 2.49 -15.05
N ALA A 217 -8.94 3.49 -15.64
CA ALA A 217 -8.64 3.51 -17.07
C ALA A 217 -7.69 2.38 -17.50
N CYS A 218 -6.60 2.13 -16.75
CA CYS A 218 -5.62 1.11 -17.11
C CYS A 218 -6.19 -0.32 -17.08
N GLU A 219 -7.19 -0.59 -16.24
CA GLU A 219 -7.82 -1.90 -16.08
C GLU A 219 -9.10 -2.07 -16.91
N ALA A 220 -9.52 -1.02 -17.66
CA ALA A 220 -10.78 -1.00 -18.40
C ALA A 220 -10.84 -2.08 -19.48
N ARG A 221 -11.98 -2.83 -19.53
CA ARG A 221 -12.25 -3.87 -20.51
C ARG A 221 -13.49 -3.54 -21.31
N TRP A 222 -13.55 -3.99 -22.56
CA TRP A 222 -14.66 -3.68 -23.47
C TRP A 222 -16.03 -4.08 -22.93
N GLY A 223 -16.16 -5.19 -22.26
CA GLY A 223 -17.42 -5.63 -21.66
C GLY A 223 -17.94 -4.77 -20.49
N GLU A 224 -17.15 -3.78 -20.06
CA GLU A 224 -17.50 -2.87 -18.96
C GLU A 224 -18.04 -1.54 -19.48
N PHE A 225 -18.16 -1.38 -20.81
CA PHE A 225 -18.66 -0.18 -21.49
C PHE A 225 -20.07 -0.43 -22.04
N LEU A 226 -21.00 0.45 -21.68
CA LEU A 226 -22.31 0.55 -22.30
C LEU A 226 -22.27 1.73 -23.29
N LEU A 227 -22.08 1.44 -24.55
CA LEU A 227 -21.88 2.44 -25.61
C LEU A 227 -23.20 2.86 -26.30
N GLY A 228 -24.28 2.07 -26.14
CA GLY A 228 -25.61 2.37 -26.67
C GLY A 228 -26.47 3.17 -25.70
N GLY A 229 -27.56 3.78 -26.24
CA GLY A 229 -28.51 4.55 -25.47
C GLY A 229 -28.12 6.02 -25.24
N ASP A 230 -28.95 6.75 -24.50
CA ASP A 230 -28.83 8.20 -24.32
C ASP A 230 -27.66 8.64 -23.46
N THR A 231 -27.10 7.72 -22.68
CA THR A 231 -26.05 8.01 -21.71
C THR A 231 -24.96 6.94 -21.73
N PRO A 232 -24.06 6.96 -22.74
CA PRO A 232 -22.93 6.05 -22.79
C PRO A 232 -22.10 6.18 -21.52
N HIS A 233 -21.69 5.04 -20.94
CA HIS A 233 -20.91 5.07 -19.71
C HIS A 233 -20.00 3.84 -19.58
N TYR A 234 -18.93 4.00 -18.77
CA TYR A 234 -18.02 2.96 -18.33
C TYR A 234 -18.35 2.57 -16.90
N ARG A 235 -18.44 1.26 -16.64
CA ARG A 235 -18.78 0.69 -15.34
C ARG A 235 -17.64 -0.19 -14.82
N PRO A 236 -16.64 0.37 -14.12
CA PRO A 236 -15.54 -0.41 -13.58
C PRO A 236 -16.04 -1.36 -12.48
N PRO A 237 -15.79 -2.68 -12.57
CA PRO A 237 -16.22 -3.66 -11.58
C PRO A 237 -15.40 -3.55 -10.27
N ARG A 238 -14.18 -3.03 -10.36
CA ARG A 238 -13.26 -2.83 -9.24
C ARG A 238 -12.96 -1.36 -9.05
N HIS A 239 -13.33 -0.80 -7.91
CA HIS A 239 -13.01 0.57 -7.53
C HIS A 239 -12.96 0.73 -6.02
N LYS A 240 -12.38 1.84 -5.53
CA LYS A 240 -12.11 2.10 -4.10
C LYS A 240 -13.34 1.93 -3.19
N THR A 241 -14.54 2.21 -3.68
CA THR A 241 -15.79 2.16 -2.91
C THR A 241 -16.66 0.93 -3.21
N ALA A 242 -16.22 0.01 -4.08
CA ALA A 242 -16.96 -1.21 -4.44
C ALA A 242 -17.31 -2.07 -3.21
N ARG A 243 -16.40 -2.14 -2.23
CA ARG A 243 -16.63 -2.87 -0.96
C ARG A 243 -17.81 -2.33 -0.11
N HIS A 244 -18.32 -1.15 -0.43
CA HIS A 244 -19.47 -0.55 0.25
C HIS A 244 -20.76 -0.68 -0.58
N GLY A 245 -20.78 -1.53 -1.61
CA GLY A 245 -21.94 -1.73 -2.48
C GLY A 245 -22.27 -0.52 -3.37
N ILE A 246 -21.36 0.46 -3.46
CA ILE A 246 -21.61 1.67 -4.24
C ILE A 246 -21.21 1.40 -5.69
N GLU A 247 -22.11 1.52 -6.62
CA GLU A 247 -21.84 1.41 -8.04
C GLU A 247 -21.10 2.66 -8.55
N ARG A 248 -20.15 2.45 -9.45
CA ARG A 248 -19.39 3.51 -10.11
C ARG A 248 -19.75 3.55 -11.59
N LEU A 249 -20.46 4.61 -12.00
CA LEU A 249 -20.76 4.91 -13.40
C LEU A 249 -19.93 6.12 -13.82
N ILE A 250 -19.23 6.02 -14.95
CA ILE A 250 -18.38 7.06 -15.53
C ILE A 250 -18.98 7.41 -16.89
N PRO A 251 -19.67 8.56 -17.01
CA PRO A 251 -20.26 8.97 -18.28
C PRO A 251 -19.17 9.25 -19.31
N LEU A 252 -19.47 8.94 -20.56
CA LEU A 252 -18.60 9.12 -21.70
C LEU A 252 -19.13 10.28 -22.58
N ASN A 253 -18.36 11.35 -22.67
CA ASN A 253 -18.59 12.42 -23.64
C ASN A 253 -17.91 12.07 -24.98
N ALA A 254 -18.04 12.93 -25.99
CA ALA A 254 -17.47 12.69 -27.31
C ALA A 254 -15.96 12.49 -27.28
N ASP A 255 -15.22 13.26 -26.45
CA ASP A 255 -13.77 13.10 -26.26
C ASP A 255 -13.40 11.75 -25.70
N ALA A 256 -14.16 11.25 -24.71
CA ALA A 256 -13.94 9.94 -24.13
C ALA A 256 -14.22 8.82 -25.13
N LEU A 257 -15.29 8.96 -25.96
CA LEU A 257 -15.61 8.02 -27.01
C LEU A 257 -14.54 8.03 -28.12
N ALA A 258 -14.04 9.20 -28.50
CA ALA A 258 -12.93 9.34 -29.43
C ALA A 258 -11.66 8.67 -28.91
N ALA A 259 -11.35 8.82 -27.60
CA ALA A 259 -10.18 8.22 -26.97
C ALA A 259 -10.21 6.67 -26.98
N ILE A 260 -11.39 6.05 -26.97
CA ILE A 260 -11.55 4.59 -27.11
C ILE A 260 -11.76 4.13 -28.58
N GLY A 261 -11.46 5.01 -29.56
CA GLY A 261 -11.54 4.67 -30.98
C GLY A 261 -12.88 5.00 -31.64
N GLY A 262 -13.62 5.96 -31.10
CA GLY A 262 -14.87 6.46 -31.70
C GLY A 262 -15.97 5.41 -31.84
N GLY A 263 -15.90 4.29 -31.13
CA GLY A 263 -16.84 3.18 -31.26
C GLY A 263 -16.65 2.30 -32.52
N MET A 264 -15.64 2.60 -33.35
CA MET A 264 -15.40 1.83 -34.60
C MET A 264 -14.73 0.46 -34.36
N ARG A 265 -14.08 0.22 -33.23
CA ARG A 265 -13.48 -1.05 -32.90
C ARG A 265 -13.80 -1.46 -31.45
N VAL A 266 -14.88 -2.18 -31.29
CA VAL A 266 -15.18 -2.83 -30.01
C VAL A 266 -14.45 -4.19 -30.00
N GLY A 267 -13.52 -4.37 -29.08
CA GLY A 267 -12.87 -5.67 -28.85
C GLY A 267 -13.80 -6.66 -28.14
N ALA A 268 -13.35 -7.89 -27.98
CA ALA A 268 -14.09 -8.88 -27.19
C ALA A 268 -14.26 -8.38 -25.73
N ALA A 269 -15.37 -8.75 -25.09
CA ALA A 269 -15.74 -8.25 -23.75
C ALA A 269 -14.64 -8.35 -22.68
N GLY A 270 -13.81 -9.41 -22.76
CA GLY A 270 -12.68 -9.62 -21.85
C GLY A 270 -11.40 -8.89 -22.19
N GLU A 271 -11.30 -8.27 -23.36
CA GLU A 271 -10.09 -7.57 -23.81
C GLU A 271 -9.96 -6.19 -23.16
N TYR A 272 -8.72 -5.78 -22.92
CA TYR A 272 -8.42 -4.44 -22.42
C TYR A 272 -8.64 -3.40 -23.50
N VAL A 273 -9.23 -2.27 -23.12
CA VAL A 273 -9.44 -1.13 -24.04
C VAL A 273 -8.12 -0.44 -24.36
N PHE A 274 -7.28 -0.26 -23.37
CA PHE A 274 -6.00 0.42 -23.51
C PHE A 274 -4.84 -0.56 -23.34
N VAL A 275 -4.08 -0.74 -24.41
CA VAL A 275 -2.91 -1.61 -24.42
C VAL A 275 -1.70 -0.86 -24.98
N HIS A 276 -0.50 -1.20 -24.49
CA HIS A 276 0.74 -0.71 -25.09
C HIS A 276 1.11 -1.55 -26.33
N THR A 277 2.13 -1.13 -27.08
CA THR A 277 2.57 -1.75 -28.35
C THR A 277 2.78 -3.27 -28.29
N ARG A 278 3.03 -3.83 -27.12
CA ARG A 278 3.18 -5.29 -26.90
C ARG A 278 1.86 -6.00 -26.56
N GLY A 279 0.71 -5.35 -26.72
CA GLY A 279 -0.62 -5.92 -26.44
C GLY A 279 -0.94 -6.14 -24.95
N LYS A 280 -0.08 -5.72 -24.02
CA LYS A 280 -0.33 -5.82 -22.57
C LYS A 280 -1.05 -4.56 -22.07
N PRO A 281 -1.90 -4.67 -21.02
CA PRO A 281 -2.55 -3.51 -20.42
C PRO A 281 -1.53 -2.58 -19.76
N PHE A 282 -1.87 -1.31 -19.69
CA PHE A 282 -1.10 -0.37 -18.88
C PHE A 282 -1.24 -0.67 -17.40
N THR A 283 -0.17 -0.43 -16.66
CA THR A 283 -0.27 -0.23 -15.20
C THR A 283 -0.21 1.27 -14.93
N PRO A 284 -0.77 1.76 -13.79
CA PRO A 284 -0.65 3.18 -13.43
C PRO A 284 0.80 3.68 -13.38
N ASN A 285 1.74 2.82 -12.99
CA ASN A 285 3.17 3.14 -12.99
C ASN A 285 3.74 3.23 -14.40
N ALA A 286 3.38 2.32 -15.30
CA ALA A 286 3.84 2.37 -16.69
C ALA A 286 3.34 3.63 -17.38
N LEU A 287 2.06 3.99 -17.17
CA LEU A 287 1.49 5.24 -17.64
C LEU A 287 2.23 6.46 -17.07
N LEU A 288 2.48 6.49 -15.77
CA LEU A 288 3.23 7.58 -15.13
C LEU A 288 4.63 7.75 -15.73
N LEU A 289 5.33 6.65 -15.99
CA LEU A 289 6.66 6.69 -16.62
C LEU A 289 6.62 7.18 -18.06
N ALA A 290 5.59 6.80 -18.85
CA ALA A 290 5.39 7.30 -20.20
C ALA A 290 5.15 8.82 -20.19
N VAL A 291 4.26 9.30 -19.32
CA VAL A 291 3.99 10.73 -19.15
C VAL A 291 5.23 11.51 -18.72
N ARG A 292 6.01 11.01 -17.75
CA ARG A 292 7.25 11.66 -17.31
C ARG A 292 8.30 11.77 -18.40
N ARG A 293 8.45 10.73 -19.23
CA ARG A 293 9.36 10.79 -20.39
C ARG A 293 8.92 11.86 -21.39
N ALA A 294 7.61 11.94 -21.68
CA ALA A 294 7.07 12.96 -22.55
C ALA A 294 7.27 14.38 -21.98
N ILE A 295 7.03 14.59 -20.69
CA ILE A 295 7.29 15.85 -20.00
C ILE A 295 8.77 16.25 -20.13
N ALA A 296 9.67 15.32 -19.84
CA ALA A 296 11.13 15.56 -19.96
C ALA A 296 11.54 15.90 -21.39
N ALA A 297 10.93 15.26 -22.39
CA ALA A 297 11.24 15.50 -23.80
C ALA A 297 10.64 16.81 -24.33
N THR A 298 9.47 17.21 -23.86
CA THR A 298 8.79 18.44 -24.30
C THR A 298 9.16 19.67 -23.50
N GLY A 299 9.77 19.52 -22.33
CA GLY A 299 10.07 20.62 -21.42
C GLY A 299 8.84 21.33 -20.85
N CYS A 300 7.65 20.72 -20.96
CA CYS A 300 6.42 21.34 -20.46
C CYS A 300 6.34 21.26 -18.93
N ALA A 301 5.38 22.00 -18.34
CA ALA A 301 5.13 22.00 -16.91
C ALA A 301 4.88 20.58 -16.38
N ASP A 302 5.41 20.25 -15.18
CA ASP A 302 5.27 18.92 -14.58
C ASP A 302 3.85 18.65 -14.11
N TRP A 303 3.36 17.44 -14.39
CA TRP A 303 2.07 16.95 -13.93
C TRP A 303 2.07 15.42 -13.83
N SER A 304 1.07 14.87 -13.21
CA SER A 304 0.87 13.41 -13.12
C SER A 304 -0.50 13.01 -13.66
N PRO A 305 -0.69 11.74 -14.08
CA PRO A 305 -2.00 11.25 -14.53
C PRO A 305 -3.14 11.53 -13.52
N TYR A 306 -2.83 11.65 -12.25
CA TYR A 306 -3.82 12.05 -11.23
C TYR A 306 -4.19 13.54 -11.32
N GLY A 307 -3.31 14.39 -11.84
CA GLY A 307 -3.56 15.80 -12.11
C GLY A 307 -4.66 16.05 -13.14
N LEU A 308 -4.86 15.09 -14.08
CA LEU A 308 -5.97 15.14 -15.05
C LEU A 308 -7.34 15.05 -14.37
N ARG A 309 -7.43 14.26 -13.32
CA ARG A 309 -8.66 14.17 -12.53
C ARG A 309 -8.95 15.47 -11.77
N HIS A 310 -7.93 16.18 -11.32
CA HIS A 310 -8.09 17.53 -10.75
C HIS A 310 -8.49 18.52 -11.83
N LEU A 311 -7.90 18.44 -13.01
CA LEU A 311 -8.28 19.26 -14.16
C LEU A 311 -9.76 19.05 -14.55
N ALA A 312 -10.21 17.80 -14.71
CA ALA A 312 -11.61 17.49 -14.99
C ALA A 312 -12.56 18.06 -13.93
N ALA A 313 -12.21 17.94 -12.64
CA ALA A 313 -13.01 18.49 -11.54
C ALA A 313 -13.11 20.02 -11.59
N THR A 314 -11.98 20.70 -11.76
CA THR A 314 -11.95 22.18 -11.80
C THR A 314 -12.65 22.71 -13.05
N THR A 315 -12.49 22.04 -14.20
CA THR A 315 -13.19 22.41 -15.45
C THR A 315 -14.69 22.19 -15.31
N ALA A 316 -15.14 21.04 -14.79
CA ALA A 316 -16.55 20.77 -14.55
C ALA A 316 -17.17 21.82 -13.61
N LEU A 317 -16.49 22.13 -12.49
CA LEU A 317 -16.96 23.16 -11.55
C LEU A 317 -17.05 24.53 -12.21
N ALA A 318 -16.00 24.95 -12.94
CA ALA A 318 -15.97 26.25 -13.61
C ALA A 318 -17.09 26.40 -14.68
N LYS A 319 -17.35 25.31 -15.44
CA LYS A 319 -18.34 25.34 -16.52
C LYS A 319 -19.79 25.14 -16.03
N THR A 320 -20.01 24.39 -14.96
CA THR A 320 -21.37 24.10 -14.46
C THR A 320 -21.77 24.93 -13.25
N GLY A 321 -20.85 25.57 -12.54
CA GLY A 321 -21.09 26.23 -11.26
C GLY A 321 -21.52 25.26 -10.13
N SER A 322 -21.46 23.92 -10.37
CA SER A 322 -22.04 22.92 -9.47
C SER A 322 -20.97 22.00 -8.87
N GLU A 323 -20.73 22.17 -7.57
CA GLU A 323 -19.88 21.22 -6.80
C GLU A 323 -20.46 19.79 -6.82
N ALA A 324 -21.79 19.66 -6.81
CA ALA A 324 -22.46 18.38 -6.87
C ALA A 324 -22.19 17.65 -8.20
N ALA A 325 -22.22 18.37 -9.33
CA ALA A 325 -21.92 17.82 -10.64
C ALA A 325 -20.44 17.39 -10.75
N ALA A 326 -19.50 18.22 -10.30
CA ALA A 326 -18.09 17.89 -10.26
C ALA A 326 -17.82 16.69 -9.32
N ALA A 327 -18.45 16.63 -8.15
CA ALA A 327 -18.33 15.50 -7.22
C ALA A 327 -18.93 14.20 -7.81
N ALA A 328 -20.06 14.28 -8.53
CA ALA A 328 -20.68 13.15 -9.19
C ALA A 328 -19.79 12.60 -10.31
N LEU A 329 -19.21 13.46 -11.15
CA LEU A 329 -18.24 13.10 -12.19
C LEU A 329 -17.08 12.29 -11.60
N LEU A 330 -16.53 12.78 -10.51
CA LEU A 330 -15.44 12.11 -9.82
C LEU A 330 -15.88 10.85 -9.03
N GLY A 331 -17.17 10.59 -8.85
CA GLY A 331 -17.70 9.51 -8.03
C GLY A 331 -17.32 9.67 -6.57
N HIS A 332 -17.30 10.90 -6.08
CA HIS A 332 -17.23 11.16 -4.67
C HIS A 332 -18.55 10.80 -4.02
N THR A 333 -18.50 10.09 -2.89
CA THR A 333 -19.71 9.78 -2.12
C THR A 333 -20.05 11.03 -1.32
N PRO A 334 -21.24 11.63 -1.51
CA PRO A 334 -21.66 12.76 -0.70
C PRO A 334 -21.76 12.33 0.77
N ARG A 335 -21.40 13.20 1.69
CA ARG A 335 -21.52 12.95 3.14
C ARG A 335 -22.97 12.89 3.63
N SER A 336 -23.96 13.30 2.82
CA SER A 336 -25.35 13.31 3.21
C SER A 336 -26.10 12.08 2.67
N THR A 337 -26.90 11.47 3.53
CA THR A 337 -27.72 10.27 3.27
C THR A 337 -28.78 10.51 2.18
N ILE A 338 -29.17 11.75 1.94
CA ILE A 338 -30.19 12.14 0.96
C ILE A 338 -29.69 11.87 -0.47
N ILE A 339 -28.41 12.20 -0.77
CA ILE A 339 -27.84 12.03 -2.11
C ILE A 339 -27.48 10.56 -2.41
N GLN A 340 -27.31 9.70 -1.39
CA GLN A 340 -27.11 8.26 -1.59
C GLN A 340 -28.36 7.55 -2.16
N ARG A 341 -29.57 8.06 -1.91
CA ARG A 341 -30.83 7.46 -2.37
C ARG A 341 -31.16 7.72 -3.84
N TYR A 342 -30.58 8.75 -4.45
CA TYR A 342 -30.88 9.15 -5.83
C TYR A 342 -29.75 8.76 -6.79
N SER A 343 -29.49 7.46 -6.99
CA SER A 343 -28.45 6.97 -7.91
C SER A 343 -28.66 7.41 -9.36
N ARG A 344 -29.92 7.57 -9.79
CA ARG A 344 -30.26 8.06 -11.15
C ARG A 344 -29.83 9.52 -11.33
N ASP A 345 -30.06 10.38 -10.33
CA ASP A 345 -29.67 11.79 -10.39
C ASP A 345 -28.15 11.97 -10.44
N ARG A 346 -27.38 11.05 -9.87
CA ARG A 346 -25.92 11.10 -9.90
C ARG A 346 -25.34 10.89 -11.30
N LEU A 347 -25.92 9.97 -12.06
CA LEU A 347 -25.49 9.77 -13.44
C LEU A 347 -25.84 10.98 -14.30
N ALA A 348 -27.05 11.55 -14.14
CA ALA A 348 -27.47 12.76 -14.86
C ALA A 348 -26.53 13.96 -14.58
N LEU A 349 -26.24 14.21 -13.29
CA LEU A 349 -25.28 15.26 -12.88
C LEU A 349 -23.87 15.00 -13.43
N ALA A 350 -23.40 13.75 -13.36
CA ALA A 350 -22.10 13.39 -13.89
C ALA A 350 -22.06 13.51 -15.43
N THR A 351 -23.14 13.17 -16.12
CA THR A 351 -23.26 13.35 -17.56
C THR A 351 -23.25 14.82 -17.97
N GLN A 352 -23.97 15.66 -17.21
CA GLN A 352 -23.93 17.12 -17.43
C GLN A 352 -22.50 17.67 -17.28
N ALA A 353 -21.80 17.26 -16.21
CA ALA A 353 -20.41 17.65 -15.98
C ALA A 353 -19.47 17.11 -17.08
N ALA A 354 -19.67 15.88 -17.55
CA ALA A 354 -18.87 15.29 -18.62
C ALA A 354 -19.07 16.04 -19.97
N LYS A 355 -20.31 16.36 -20.33
CA LYS A 355 -20.59 17.19 -21.53
C LYS A 355 -19.97 18.58 -21.39
N ALA A 356 -20.01 19.18 -20.21
CA ALA A 356 -19.46 20.52 -19.99
C ALA A 356 -17.94 20.59 -20.11
N ILE A 357 -17.18 19.50 -19.87
CA ILE A 357 -15.72 19.48 -20.06
C ILE A 357 -15.27 19.05 -21.43
N GLU A 358 -16.22 18.72 -22.32
CA GLU A 358 -15.96 18.42 -23.73
C GLU A 358 -15.30 19.63 -24.39
N GLU A 359 -14.27 19.41 -25.19
CA GLU A 359 -13.65 20.46 -25.97
C GLU A 359 -14.61 20.83 -27.09
N VAL A 360 -14.99 22.11 -27.13
CA VAL A 360 -15.68 22.67 -28.28
C VAL A 360 -14.68 22.69 -29.43
N ALA A 361 -14.95 21.94 -30.47
CA ALA A 361 -14.16 21.88 -31.68
C ALA A 361 -14.06 23.26 -32.38
#